data_3e766a7a59b7483269f18fed4a031260
#
_entry.id   3e766a7a59b7483269f18fed4a031260
#
_cell.length_a   1.000
_cell.length_b   1.000
_cell.length_c   1.000
_cell.angle_alpha   90.00
_cell.angle_beta   90.00
_cell.angle_gamma   90.00
#
_symmetry.space_group_name_H-M   'P 1'
#
loop_
_entity.id
_entity.type
_entity.pdbx_description
1 polymer ?
#
loop_
_entity_poly.entity_id
_entity_poly.type
_entity_poly.pdbx_seq_one_letter_code
_entity_poly.pdbx_strand_id
1 'polypeptide(L)'
;PDTERFVQRDLWQGYIASANHAQSAIALEFLQFLRGTEFMALLSKIFDVQVTDIHVAKPEINTNFFRLGARDFVNQHADDSPGREICLLLYLNKDWSNEQGGELVFMGKDDHSVTIAPLYNRCVLFDPSSEGSEHWVKAVTHGAAAAYRYNVTSWYWSE
;
A
#
# COMPACT_ATOMS: atom_id res chain seq x y z
N PRO A 1 2.77 4.32 -26.80
CA PRO A 1 3.32 3.48 -25.76
C PRO A 1 2.74 3.94 -24.46
N ASP A 2 2.00 3.02 -23.81
CA ASP A 2 1.37 3.33 -22.54
C ASP A 2 2.46 3.50 -21.49
N THR A 3 2.56 4.71 -21.02
CA THR A 3 3.47 5.04 -19.96
C THR A 3 2.86 4.65 -18.64
N GLU A 4 3.67 4.06 -17.81
CA GLU A 4 3.37 3.82 -16.41
C GLU A 4 2.77 5.08 -15.78
N ARG A 5 1.58 4.94 -15.19
CA ARG A 5 0.94 6.01 -14.43
C ARG A 5 0.96 5.65 -12.96
N PHE A 6 1.84 6.27 -12.26
CA PHE A 6 1.94 6.18 -10.82
C PHE A 6 1.34 7.43 -10.20
N VAL A 7 0.23 7.29 -9.50
CA VAL A 7 -0.41 8.42 -8.81
C VAL A 7 -0.27 8.24 -7.30
N GLN A 8 0.77 8.85 -6.79
CA GLN A 8 1.01 8.96 -5.36
C GLN A 8 0.55 10.33 -4.88
N ARG A 9 -0.14 10.35 -3.74
CA ARG A 9 -0.43 11.60 -3.05
C ARG A 9 0.09 11.51 -1.64
N ASP A 10 1.00 12.39 -1.33
CA ASP A 10 1.40 12.65 0.04
C ASP A 10 0.25 13.32 0.80
N LEU A 11 -0.45 12.52 1.59
CA LEU A 11 -1.57 13.01 2.39
C LEU A 11 -1.13 13.61 3.73
N TRP A 12 0.09 13.38 4.17
CA TRP A 12 0.61 13.98 5.38
C TRP A 12 0.55 15.50 5.30
N GLN A 13 1.14 16.09 4.29
CA GLN A 13 1.12 17.54 4.10
C GLN A 13 -0.26 18.04 3.71
N GLY A 14 -0.97 17.33 2.85
CA GLY A 14 -2.30 17.71 2.42
C GLY A 14 -3.32 17.73 3.55
N TYR A 15 -3.30 16.74 4.45
CA TYR A 15 -4.22 16.68 5.59
C TYR A 15 -3.84 17.64 6.72
N ILE A 16 -2.58 17.80 7.02
CA ILE A 16 -2.11 18.77 8.02
C ILE A 16 -2.45 20.20 7.59
N ALA A 17 -2.37 20.50 6.30
CA ALA A 17 -2.69 21.80 5.74
C ALA A 17 -4.19 22.03 5.47
N SER A 18 -5.03 20.99 5.52
CA SER A 18 -6.44 21.12 5.17
C SER A 18 -7.25 21.82 6.27
N ALA A 19 -8.17 22.69 5.86
CA ALA A 19 -9.10 23.36 6.78
C ALA A 19 -10.19 22.43 7.36
N ASN A 20 -10.27 21.18 6.91
CA ASN A 20 -11.28 20.21 7.35
C ASN A 20 -10.75 19.35 8.49
N HIS A 21 -10.66 19.92 9.66
CA HIS A 21 -10.06 19.32 10.85
C HIS A 21 -10.62 17.94 11.25
N ALA A 22 -11.90 17.67 11.04
CA ALA A 22 -12.49 16.40 11.47
C ALA A 22 -12.00 15.22 10.62
N GLN A 23 -11.94 15.40 9.30
CA GLN A 23 -11.41 14.35 8.39
C GLN A 23 -9.90 14.18 8.53
N SER A 24 -9.20 15.27 8.77
CA SER A 24 -7.75 15.26 9.03
C SER A 24 -7.42 14.51 10.33
N ALA A 25 -8.24 14.67 11.38
CA ALA A 25 -8.03 13.99 12.65
C ALA A 25 -8.12 12.46 12.51
N ILE A 26 -9.13 11.94 11.80
CA ILE A 26 -9.30 10.50 11.56
C ILE A 26 -8.12 9.92 10.76
N ALA A 27 -7.69 10.60 9.73
CA ALA A 27 -6.54 10.17 8.94
C ALA A 27 -5.25 10.16 9.77
N LEU A 28 -5.07 11.17 10.62
CA LEU A 28 -3.92 11.25 11.52
C LEU A 28 -3.95 10.13 12.57
N GLU A 29 -5.10 9.85 13.19
CA GLU A 29 -5.25 8.72 14.11
C GLU A 29 -4.91 7.39 13.44
N PHE A 30 -5.36 7.20 12.21
CA PHE A 30 -5.05 6.00 11.45
C PHE A 30 -3.55 5.86 11.15
N LEU A 31 -2.90 6.95 10.77
CA LEU A 31 -1.46 6.97 10.56
C LEU A 31 -0.68 6.73 11.86
N GLN A 32 -1.14 7.31 12.97
CA GLN A 32 -0.58 7.05 14.29
C GLN A 32 -0.76 5.59 14.73
N PHE A 33 -1.89 4.98 14.41
CA PHE A 33 -2.11 3.57 14.63
C PHE A 33 -1.11 2.71 13.85
N LEU A 34 -0.94 2.96 12.56
CA LEU A 34 0.01 2.21 11.72
C LEU A 34 1.47 2.34 12.21
N ARG A 35 1.82 3.47 12.83
CA ARG A 35 3.16 3.72 13.40
C ARG A 35 3.21 3.52 14.90
N GLY A 36 2.14 3.06 15.51
CA GLY A 36 2.05 2.82 16.94
C GLY A 36 2.87 1.61 17.39
N THR A 37 3.42 1.69 18.58
CA THR A 37 4.29 0.64 19.14
C THR A 37 3.61 -0.73 19.22
N GLU A 38 2.32 -0.75 19.55
CA GLU A 38 1.55 -2.01 19.64
C GLU A 38 1.39 -2.68 18.28
N PHE A 39 1.07 -1.90 17.24
CA PHE A 39 0.94 -2.44 15.89
C PHE A 39 2.28 -2.89 15.32
N MET A 40 3.34 -2.10 15.50
CA MET A 40 4.69 -2.49 15.08
C MET A 40 5.20 -3.73 15.84
N ALA A 41 4.89 -3.86 17.13
CA ALA A 41 5.22 -5.06 17.88
C ALA A 41 4.47 -6.30 17.38
N LEU A 42 3.21 -6.14 16.98
CA LEU A 42 2.45 -7.21 16.33
C LEU A 42 3.09 -7.65 15.01
N LEU A 43 3.47 -6.70 14.16
CA LEU A 43 4.16 -6.98 12.89
C LEU A 43 5.51 -7.67 13.13
N SER A 44 6.29 -7.17 14.09
CA SER A 44 7.56 -7.77 14.48
C SER A 44 7.38 -9.24 14.87
N LYS A 45 6.32 -9.55 15.62
CA LYS A 45 6.01 -10.92 16.04
C LYS A 45 5.56 -11.81 14.88
N ILE A 46 4.79 -11.27 13.92
CA ILE A 46 4.30 -12.02 12.75
C ILE A 46 5.46 -12.42 11.83
N PHE A 47 6.42 -11.51 11.62
CA PHE A 47 7.52 -11.69 10.68
C PHE A 47 8.83 -12.12 11.36
N ASP A 48 8.84 -12.27 12.67
CA ASP A 48 10.03 -12.61 13.47
C ASP A 48 11.21 -11.64 13.22
N VAL A 49 10.91 -10.34 13.15
CA VAL A 49 11.86 -9.26 12.89
C VAL A 49 11.62 -8.09 13.83
N GLN A 50 12.69 -7.40 14.23
CA GLN A 50 12.57 -6.17 15.03
C GLN A 50 12.33 -4.98 14.13
N VAL A 51 11.08 -4.51 14.03
CA VAL A 51 10.80 -3.27 13.29
C VAL A 51 10.96 -2.03 14.15
N THR A 52 11.45 -0.97 13.52
CA THR A 52 11.64 0.35 14.12
C THR A 52 11.02 1.43 13.23
N ASP A 53 10.77 2.61 13.76
CA ASP A 53 10.26 3.75 12.99
C ASP A 53 11.40 4.74 12.73
N ILE A 54 12.41 4.30 12.00
CA ILE A 54 13.65 5.05 11.75
C ILE A 54 13.47 6.29 10.88
N HIS A 55 12.40 6.34 10.08
CA HIS A 55 12.14 7.46 9.15
C HIS A 55 11.03 8.40 9.65
N VAL A 56 10.95 8.61 10.96
CA VAL A 56 9.93 9.50 11.58
C VAL A 56 9.94 10.91 10.98
N ALA A 57 11.12 11.42 10.66
CA ALA A 57 11.26 12.76 10.06
C ALA A 57 10.82 12.83 8.58
N LYS A 58 10.58 11.67 7.94
CA LYS A 58 10.18 11.56 6.54
C LYS A 58 9.01 10.56 6.42
N PRO A 59 7.84 10.92 6.92
CA PRO A 59 6.69 10.00 6.98
C PRO A 59 6.25 9.47 5.61
N GLU A 60 6.53 10.19 4.53
CA GLU A 60 6.28 9.76 3.15
C GLU A 60 7.07 8.51 2.73
N ILE A 61 8.17 8.23 3.38
CA ILE A 61 8.93 6.98 3.17
C ILE A 61 8.24 5.80 3.84
N ASN A 62 7.52 6.07 4.91
CA ASN A 62 6.89 5.03 5.73
C ASN A 62 5.46 4.71 5.31
N THR A 63 4.68 5.71 4.88
CA THR A 63 3.25 5.49 4.58
C THR A 63 2.78 6.41 3.46
N ASN A 64 2.15 5.84 2.47
CA ASN A 64 1.58 6.54 1.32
C ASN A 64 0.15 6.13 1.04
N PHE A 65 -0.63 7.07 0.52
CA PHE A 65 -1.95 6.82 -0.02
C PHE A 65 -1.89 6.83 -1.54
N PHE A 66 -2.37 5.76 -2.14
CA PHE A 66 -2.40 5.60 -3.59
C PHE A 66 -3.81 5.67 -4.13
N ARG A 67 -3.92 6.27 -5.30
CA ARG A 67 -5.13 6.30 -6.10
C ARG A 67 -4.80 5.98 -7.54
N LEU A 68 -5.35 4.89 -8.06
CA LEU A 68 -5.27 4.53 -9.46
C LEU A 68 -6.64 4.72 -10.11
N GLY A 69 -6.68 5.44 -11.22
CA GLY A 69 -7.87 5.62 -12.04
C GLY A 69 -7.90 4.67 -13.22
N ALA A 70 -8.89 4.85 -14.09
CA ALA A 70 -9.02 4.04 -15.30
C ALA A 70 -7.75 4.07 -16.16
N ARG A 71 -7.28 2.90 -16.56
CA ARG A 71 -6.03 2.61 -17.28
C ARG A 71 -4.74 2.80 -16.49
N ASP A 72 -4.82 3.25 -15.24
CA ASP A 72 -3.64 3.30 -14.40
C ASP A 72 -3.27 1.89 -13.95
N PHE A 73 -1.99 1.63 -13.87
CA PHE A 73 -1.40 0.36 -13.45
C PHE A 73 -0.04 0.60 -12.79
N VAL A 74 0.52 -0.42 -12.22
CA VAL A 74 1.90 -0.39 -11.70
C VAL A 74 2.66 -1.53 -12.35
N ASN A 75 3.81 -1.22 -12.95
CA ASN A 75 4.69 -2.22 -13.52
C ASN A 75 5.26 -3.16 -12.46
N GLN A 76 5.69 -4.33 -12.90
CA GLN A 76 6.41 -5.27 -12.05
C GLN A 76 7.64 -4.61 -11.43
N HIS A 77 7.73 -4.70 -10.12
CA HIS A 77 8.84 -4.16 -9.34
C HIS A 77 9.00 -4.96 -8.05
N ALA A 78 10.13 -4.74 -7.40
CA ALA A 78 10.37 -5.19 -6.04
C ALA A 78 10.37 -3.99 -5.10
N ASP A 79 9.76 -4.15 -3.95
CA ASP A 79 9.84 -3.15 -2.86
C ASP A 79 11.07 -3.39 -1.95
N ASP A 80 11.94 -4.31 -2.36
CA ASP A 80 13.14 -4.64 -1.63
C ASP A 80 14.10 -3.44 -1.53
N SER A 81 14.48 -3.13 -0.30
CA SER A 81 15.44 -2.09 0.04
C SER A 81 16.14 -2.48 1.35
N PRO A 82 17.42 -2.16 1.52
CA PRO A 82 18.13 -2.49 2.75
C PRO A 82 17.38 -2.01 3.99
N GLY A 83 17.13 -2.92 4.92
CA GLY A 83 16.42 -2.67 6.17
C GLY A 83 14.89 -2.57 6.05
N ARG A 84 14.30 -2.64 4.86
CA ARG A 84 12.85 -2.72 4.70
C ARG A 84 12.40 -4.16 4.90
N GLU A 85 11.71 -4.41 6.00
CA GLU A 85 11.35 -5.75 6.44
C GLU A 85 9.93 -6.15 6.05
N ILE A 86 9.00 -5.19 6.08
CA ILE A 86 7.59 -5.50 5.87
C ILE A 86 6.94 -4.42 5.01
N CYS A 87 6.16 -4.87 4.04
CA CYS A 87 5.22 -4.04 3.29
C CYS A 87 3.79 -4.38 3.70
N LEU A 88 3.00 -3.34 3.90
CA LEU A 88 1.57 -3.41 4.19
C LEU A 88 0.80 -2.68 3.10
N LEU A 89 -0.22 -3.32 2.53
CA LEU A 89 -1.21 -2.67 1.69
C LEU A 89 -2.59 -2.86 2.30
N LEU A 90 -3.31 -1.76 2.55
CA LEU A 90 -4.70 -1.80 2.98
C LEU A 90 -5.58 -1.20 1.90
N TYR A 91 -6.55 -1.96 1.43
CA TYR A 91 -7.49 -1.53 0.40
C TYR A 91 -8.73 -0.86 0.97
N LEU A 92 -9.14 0.24 0.33
CA LEU A 92 -10.24 1.10 0.77
C LEU A 92 -11.41 1.15 -0.23
N ASN A 93 -11.51 0.14 -1.11
CA ASN A 93 -12.45 0.14 -2.22
C ASN A 93 -13.75 -0.55 -1.82
N LYS A 94 -14.77 0.22 -1.49
CA LYS A 94 -16.13 -0.31 -1.31
C LYS A 94 -16.67 -0.76 -2.67
N ASP A 95 -17.41 -1.87 -2.66
CA ASP A 95 -18.12 -2.39 -3.83
C ASP A 95 -17.24 -2.69 -5.07
N TRP A 96 -15.95 -3.03 -4.84
CA TRP A 96 -15.05 -3.42 -5.91
C TRP A 96 -15.39 -4.79 -6.47
N SER A 97 -15.56 -4.87 -7.79
CA SER A 97 -15.80 -6.13 -8.50
C SER A 97 -14.56 -6.57 -9.31
N ASN A 98 -14.48 -7.85 -9.61
CA ASN A 98 -13.37 -8.40 -10.41
C ASN A 98 -13.31 -7.84 -11.85
N GLU A 99 -14.42 -7.27 -12.34
CA GLU A 99 -14.47 -6.65 -13.67
C GLU A 99 -13.74 -5.31 -13.72
N GLN A 100 -13.45 -4.72 -12.56
CA GLN A 100 -12.81 -3.42 -12.47
C GLN A 100 -11.28 -3.48 -12.60
N GLY A 101 -10.70 -4.67 -12.64
CA GLY A 101 -9.25 -4.85 -12.69
C GLY A 101 -8.56 -4.38 -11.40
N GLY A 102 -7.32 -3.88 -11.53
CA GLY A 102 -6.59 -3.31 -10.39
C GLY A 102 -6.13 -4.33 -9.35
N GLU A 103 -6.15 -5.62 -9.67
CA GLU A 103 -5.63 -6.65 -8.79
C GLU A 103 -4.12 -6.49 -8.60
N LEU A 104 -3.68 -6.75 -7.39
CA LEU A 104 -2.28 -6.95 -7.06
C LEU A 104 -1.88 -8.37 -7.47
N VAL A 105 -0.78 -8.50 -8.18
CA VAL A 105 -0.25 -9.80 -8.57
C VAL A 105 1.18 -9.92 -8.06
N PHE A 106 1.45 -10.97 -7.31
CA PHE A 106 2.81 -11.39 -6.96
C PHE A 106 3.32 -12.39 -7.98
N MET A 107 4.62 -12.32 -8.26
CA MET A 107 5.29 -13.32 -9.12
C MET A 107 5.10 -14.72 -8.54
N GLY A 108 5.23 -14.84 -7.20
CA GLY A 108 5.14 -16.12 -6.52
C GLY A 108 6.38 -16.99 -6.70
N LYS A 109 6.32 -18.18 -6.13
CA LYS A 109 7.39 -19.18 -6.23
C LYS A 109 7.04 -20.19 -7.33
N ASP A 110 8.08 -20.76 -7.94
CA ASP A 110 7.92 -21.82 -8.95
C ASP A 110 6.94 -21.45 -10.08
N ASP A 111 6.99 -20.21 -10.56
CA ASP A 111 6.11 -19.66 -11.60
C ASP A 111 4.61 -19.67 -11.25
N HIS A 112 4.28 -19.78 -9.96
CA HIS A 112 2.91 -19.73 -9.48
C HIS A 112 2.53 -18.34 -8.98
N SER A 113 2.05 -17.49 -9.89
CA SER A 113 1.61 -16.14 -9.52
C SER A 113 0.38 -16.16 -8.60
N VAL A 114 0.36 -15.23 -7.67
CA VAL A 114 -0.77 -15.03 -6.74
C VAL A 114 -1.47 -13.71 -7.06
N THR A 115 -2.76 -13.77 -7.34
CA THR A 115 -3.58 -12.58 -7.65
C THR A 115 -4.51 -12.26 -6.49
N ILE A 116 -4.49 -11.00 -6.06
CA ILE A 116 -5.25 -10.50 -4.91
C ILE A 116 -6.14 -9.33 -5.35
N ALA A 117 -7.45 -9.52 -5.25
CA ALA A 117 -8.41 -8.46 -5.54
C ALA A 117 -8.36 -7.37 -4.45
N PRO A 118 -8.47 -6.08 -4.82
CA PRO A 118 -8.36 -4.96 -3.89
C PRO A 118 -9.68 -4.69 -3.15
N LEU A 119 -10.20 -5.71 -2.46
CA LEU A 119 -11.47 -5.64 -1.74
C LEU A 119 -11.38 -4.75 -0.50
N TYR A 120 -12.50 -4.13 -0.15
CA TYR A 120 -12.60 -3.26 1.01
C TYR A 120 -12.11 -3.94 2.30
N ASN A 121 -11.32 -3.21 3.06
CA ASN A 121 -10.76 -3.64 4.34
C ASN A 121 -9.87 -4.90 4.27
N ARG A 122 -9.39 -5.25 3.08
CA ARG A 122 -8.39 -6.30 2.90
C ARG A 122 -7.01 -5.72 3.15
N CYS A 123 -6.28 -6.35 4.05
CA CYS A 123 -4.88 -6.04 4.32
C CYS A 123 -4.00 -7.14 3.72
N VAL A 124 -2.94 -6.75 3.04
CA VAL A 124 -1.88 -7.63 2.53
C VAL A 124 -0.60 -7.25 3.25
N LEU A 125 0.06 -8.24 3.81
CA LEU A 125 1.35 -8.11 4.47
C LEU A 125 2.34 -9.04 3.78
N PHE A 126 3.54 -8.56 3.48
CA PHE A 126 4.58 -9.39 2.90
C PHE A 126 5.98 -8.87 3.24
N ASP A 127 6.94 -9.78 3.24
CA ASP A 127 8.35 -9.48 3.29
C ASP A 127 8.83 -9.18 1.85
N PRO A 128 9.31 -7.94 1.58
CA PRO A 128 9.71 -7.55 0.23
C PRO A 128 11.00 -8.23 -0.26
N SER A 129 11.79 -8.80 0.65
CA SER A 129 13.02 -9.53 0.33
C SER A 129 12.78 -11.01 -0.01
N SER A 130 11.56 -11.50 0.26
CA SER A 130 11.24 -12.90 0.03
C SER A 130 11.16 -13.25 -1.45
N GLU A 131 11.56 -14.48 -1.80
CA GLU A 131 11.46 -15.00 -3.16
C GLU A 131 10.02 -14.93 -3.66
N GLY A 132 9.83 -14.38 -4.88
CA GLY A 132 8.51 -14.21 -5.50
C GLY A 132 7.72 -13.01 -4.99
N SER A 133 8.33 -12.13 -4.19
CA SER A 133 7.71 -10.90 -3.70
C SER A 133 7.59 -9.80 -4.74
N GLU A 134 8.29 -9.92 -5.88
CA GLU A 134 8.07 -9.03 -7.02
C GLU A 134 6.59 -8.99 -7.40
N HIS A 135 6.08 -7.81 -7.65
CA HIS A 135 4.66 -7.63 -7.85
C HIS A 135 4.34 -6.48 -8.80
N TRP A 136 3.10 -6.50 -9.27
CA TRP A 136 2.54 -5.44 -10.12
C TRP A 136 1.06 -5.25 -9.83
N VAL A 137 0.50 -4.16 -10.32
CA VAL A 137 -0.94 -3.91 -10.27
C VAL A 137 -1.48 -3.91 -11.69
N LYS A 138 -2.43 -4.78 -11.97
CA LYS A 138 -3.13 -4.81 -13.27
C LYS A 138 -3.84 -3.49 -13.52
N ALA A 139 -4.01 -3.14 -14.78
CA ALA A 139 -4.72 -1.94 -15.16
C ALA A 139 -6.13 -1.92 -14.57
N VAL A 140 -6.51 -0.76 -14.04
CA VAL A 140 -7.91 -0.49 -13.66
C VAL A 140 -8.73 -0.35 -14.93
N THR A 141 -9.76 -1.16 -15.09
CA THR A 141 -10.60 -1.15 -16.30
C THR A 141 -11.64 -0.03 -16.25
N HIS A 142 -12.21 0.25 -17.42
CA HIS A 142 -13.34 1.18 -17.54
C HIS A 142 -14.65 0.47 -17.17
N GLY A 143 -14.94 0.38 -15.87
CA GLY A 143 -16.26 -0.05 -15.40
C GLY A 143 -16.91 1.05 -14.60
N ALA A 144 -18.16 1.39 -14.93
CA ALA A 144 -19.05 2.33 -14.23
C ALA A 144 -18.38 3.56 -13.59
N ALA A 145 -18.71 4.73 -14.10
CA ALA A 145 -18.47 6.09 -13.58
C ALA A 145 -17.42 6.22 -12.46
N ALA A 146 -16.18 6.61 -12.82
CA ALA A 146 -15.19 7.21 -11.93
C ALA A 146 -14.75 6.39 -10.70
N ALA A 147 -14.75 5.06 -10.77
CA ALA A 147 -14.20 4.25 -9.71
C ALA A 147 -12.67 4.35 -9.69
N TYR A 148 -12.13 4.88 -8.61
CA TYR A 148 -10.70 4.84 -8.34
C TYR A 148 -10.39 3.64 -7.43
N ARG A 149 -9.26 3.00 -7.68
CA ARG A 149 -8.68 2.04 -6.75
C ARG A 149 -7.86 2.79 -5.71
N TYR A 150 -8.22 2.65 -4.45
CA TYR A 150 -7.54 3.29 -3.34
C TYR A 150 -6.86 2.25 -2.46
N ASN A 151 -5.63 2.53 -2.07
CA ASN A 151 -4.96 1.80 -1.00
C ASN A 151 -4.04 2.69 -0.18
N VAL A 152 -3.81 2.25 1.04
CA VAL A 152 -2.70 2.73 1.87
C VAL A 152 -1.59 1.70 1.75
N THR A 153 -0.37 2.17 1.52
CA THR A 153 0.83 1.35 1.60
C THR A 153 1.71 1.87 2.75
N SER A 154 2.17 0.97 3.58
CA SER A 154 3.07 1.31 4.68
C SER A 154 4.26 0.35 4.69
N TRP A 155 5.46 0.90 4.86
CA TRP A 155 6.70 0.15 4.92
C TRP A 155 7.28 0.23 6.33
N TYR A 156 7.85 -0.88 6.78
CA TYR A 156 8.43 -1.02 8.11
C TYR A 156 9.87 -1.50 7.99
N TRP A 157 10.73 -0.93 8.81
CA TRP A 157 12.16 -1.05 8.70
C TRP A 157 12.75 -1.62 9.98
N SER A 158 13.88 -2.34 9.87
CA SER A 158 14.63 -2.82 11.03
C SER A 158 15.72 -1.82 11.48
N GLU A 159 16.36 -1.15 10.54
CA GLU A 159 17.42 -0.15 10.77
C GLU A 159 17.48 0.90 9.64
#